data_b46e3c0ba794c8af1333973fe62f18e7
#
_entry.id   b46e3c0ba794c8af1333973fe62f18e7
#
_cell.length_a   1.000
_cell.length_b   1.000
_cell.length_c   1.000
_cell.angle_alpha   90.00
_cell.angle_beta   90.00
_cell.angle_gamma   90.00
#
_symmetry.space_group_name_H-M   'P 1'
#
loop_
_entity.id
_entity.type
_entity.pdbx_description
1 polymer ?
#
loop_
_entity_poly.entity_id
_entity_poly.type
_entity_poly.pdbx_seq_one_letter_code
_entity_poly.pdbx_strand_id
1 'polypeptide(L)'
;MVLTKMAITIKVYQPYAPVLQWLQDNVGTMLHYKPIIFWQGEGWHLTCGSEVPKRGEMGRPYCTVEFDDPEKATWFSLVWD
;
A
#
# COMPACT_ATOMS: atom_id res chain seq x y z
N MET A 1 16.94 2.61 -25.17
CA MET A 1 16.66 3.43 -23.98
C MET A 1 15.71 2.69 -23.06
N VAL A 2 16.15 2.45 -21.87
CA VAL A 2 15.32 1.77 -20.89
C VAL A 2 14.53 2.81 -20.11
N LEU A 3 13.22 2.78 -20.28
CA LEU A 3 12.34 3.60 -19.45
C LEU A 3 12.19 2.92 -18.11
N THR A 4 12.89 3.44 -17.13
CA THR A 4 12.72 2.96 -15.77
C THR A 4 11.39 3.49 -15.25
N LYS A 5 10.44 2.60 -15.00
CA LYS A 5 9.23 2.96 -14.28
C LYS A 5 9.62 3.38 -12.88
N MET A 6 9.31 4.61 -12.54
CA MET A 6 9.50 5.07 -11.17
C MET A 6 8.32 4.59 -10.33
N ALA A 7 8.57 3.55 -9.55
CA ALA A 7 7.59 3.12 -8.56
C ALA A 7 7.64 4.08 -7.38
N ILE A 8 6.48 4.54 -6.94
CA ILE A 8 6.36 5.43 -5.79
C ILE A 8 5.81 4.63 -4.62
N THR A 9 6.55 4.59 -3.53
CA THR A 9 6.18 3.84 -2.34
C THR A 9 5.71 4.77 -1.23
N ILE A 10 4.53 4.50 -0.68
CA ILE A 10 3.94 5.28 0.41
C ILE A 10 3.64 4.34 1.57
N LYS A 11 4.05 4.73 2.77
CA LYS A 11 3.77 3.99 3.99
C LYS A 11 2.72 4.74 4.81
N VAL A 12 1.67 4.03 5.23
CA VAL A 12 0.63 4.59 6.09
C VAL A 12 0.41 3.69 7.30
N TYR A 13 0.13 4.30 8.44
CA TYR A 13 -0.12 3.55 9.69
C TYR A 13 -1.61 3.23 9.81
N GLN A 14 -2.06 2.35 8.94
CA GLN A 14 -3.45 1.90 8.88
C GLN A 14 -3.50 0.39 8.72
N PRO A 15 -4.55 -0.28 9.21
CA PRO A 15 -4.75 -1.69 8.91
C PRO A 15 -4.98 -1.89 7.42
N TYR A 16 -4.66 -3.07 6.92
CA TYR A 16 -4.69 -3.32 5.47
C TYR A 16 -6.10 -3.29 4.86
N ALA A 17 -7.11 -3.72 5.61
CA ALA A 17 -8.45 -3.91 5.05
C ALA A 17 -9.06 -2.67 4.39
N PRO A 18 -9.13 -1.50 5.07
CA PRO A 18 -9.67 -0.31 4.43
C PRO A 18 -8.78 0.21 3.30
N VAL A 19 -7.47 0.08 3.43
CA VAL A 19 -6.52 0.50 2.38
C VAL A 19 -6.70 -0.37 1.14
N LEU A 20 -6.80 -1.67 1.32
CA LEU A 20 -7.01 -2.61 0.23
C LEU A 20 -8.31 -2.32 -0.53
N GLN A 21 -9.39 -2.06 0.21
CA GLN A 21 -10.68 -1.73 -0.38
C GLN A 21 -10.60 -0.45 -1.22
N TRP A 22 -9.96 0.58 -0.68
CA TRP A 22 -9.78 1.83 -1.40
C TRP A 22 -9.01 1.64 -2.71
N LEU A 23 -7.94 0.86 -2.66
CA LEU A 23 -7.12 0.58 -3.85
C LEU A 23 -7.93 -0.13 -4.93
N GLN A 24 -8.74 -1.11 -4.56
CA GLN A 24 -9.59 -1.83 -5.52
C GLN A 24 -10.66 -0.92 -6.12
N ASP A 25 -11.20 -0.01 -5.32
CA ASP A 25 -12.27 0.88 -5.76
C ASP A 25 -11.78 2.05 -6.61
N ASN A 26 -10.55 2.50 -6.40
CA ASN A 26 -10.08 3.77 -6.95
C ASN A 26 -8.87 3.66 -7.88
N VAL A 27 -8.07 2.63 -7.77
CA VAL A 27 -6.84 2.50 -8.56
C VAL A 27 -6.94 1.39 -9.60
N GLY A 28 -7.25 0.19 -9.17
CA GLY A 28 -7.36 -0.93 -10.11
C GLY A 28 -7.73 -2.23 -9.42
N THR A 29 -8.25 -3.16 -10.21
CA THR A 29 -8.69 -4.46 -9.75
C THR A 29 -7.54 -5.28 -9.17
N MET A 30 -7.82 -5.99 -8.09
CA MET A 30 -6.85 -6.92 -7.52
C MET A 30 -6.62 -8.09 -8.48
N LEU A 31 -5.36 -8.35 -8.82
CA LEU A 31 -4.98 -9.39 -9.76
C LEU A 31 -4.46 -10.64 -9.07
N HIS A 32 -3.74 -10.46 -7.98
CA HIS A 32 -3.07 -11.55 -7.30
C HIS A 32 -2.89 -11.22 -5.82
N TYR A 33 -2.95 -12.22 -4.96
CA TYR A 33 -2.68 -12.00 -3.54
C TYR A 33 -2.08 -13.25 -2.90
N LYS A 34 -1.28 -13.01 -1.86
CA LYS A 34 -0.86 -14.02 -0.92
C LYS A 34 -1.38 -13.61 0.46
N PRO A 35 -2.31 -14.33 1.06
CA PRO A 35 -2.89 -13.93 2.34
C PRO A 35 -1.82 -13.64 3.38
N ILE A 36 -2.00 -12.50 4.07
CA ILE A 36 -1.11 -12.05 5.16
C ILE A 36 0.25 -11.52 4.67
N ILE A 37 0.60 -11.71 3.40
CA ILE A 37 1.91 -11.29 2.88
C ILE A 37 1.79 -10.08 1.97
N PHE A 38 1.03 -10.20 0.87
CA PHE A 38 0.88 -9.08 -0.06
C PHE A 38 -0.36 -9.22 -0.94
N TRP A 39 -0.75 -8.10 -1.53
CA TRP A 39 -1.82 -8.02 -2.52
C TRP A 39 -1.30 -7.20 -3.69
N GLN A 40 -1.56 -7.66 -4.89
CA GLN A 40 -1.16 -6.97 -6.10
C GLN A 40 -2.37 -6.73 -6.99
N GLY A 41 -2.50 -5.49 -7.47
CA GLY A 41 -3.55 -5.09 -8.39
C GLY A 41 -2.98 -4.37 -9.59
N GLU A 42 -3.87 -3.85 -10.43
CA GLU A 42 -3.49 -3.04 -11.57
C GLU A 42 -2.96 -1.70 -11.12
N GLY A 43 -1.66 -1.50 -11.27
CA GLY A 43 -0.98 -0.25 -10.95
C GLY A 43 -0.66 -0.05 -9.47
N TRP A 44 -0.84 -1.07 -8.62
CA TRP A 44 -0.53 -0.97 -7.21
C TRP A 44 -0.07 -2.30 -6.62
N HIS A 45 0.70 -2.20 -5.55
CA HIS A 45 1.16 -3.36 -4.79
C HIS A 45 1.08 -3.01 -3.30
N LEU A 46 0.36 -3.79 -2.52
CA LEU A 46 0.15 -3.56 -1.10
C LEU A 46 0.86 -4.64 -0.27
N THR A 47 1.67 -4.20 0.67
CA THR A 47 2.22 -5.07 1.70
C THR A 47 1.84 -4.51 3.05
N CYS A 48 1.72 -5.37 4.04
CA CYS A 48 1.41 -4.94 5.39
C CYS A 48 2.43 -5.48 6.39
N GLY A 49 2.51 -4.82 7.53
CA GLY A 49 3.40 -5.21 8.59
C GLY A 49 2.98 -4.57 9.90
N SER A 50 3.79 -4.78 10.91
CA SER A 50 3.56 -4.20 12.22
C SER A 50 4.89 -3.74 12.78
N GLU A 51 4.97 -2.49 13.21
CA GLU A 51 6.16 -2.02 13.91
C GLU A 51 6.20 -2.62 15.31
N VAL A 52 7.34 -3.21 15.64
CA VAL A 52 7.56 -3.71 16.99
C VAL A 52 7.91 -2.52 17.88
N PRO A 53 7.04 -2.16 18.82
CA PRO A 53 7.28 -1.01 19.68
C PRO A 53 8.31 -1.33 20.73
N LYS A 54 8.73 -0.29 21.43
CA LYS A 54 9.54 -0.42 22.64
C LYS A 54 8.75 -1.24 23.66
N ARG A 55 9.48 -1.84 24.58
CA ARG A 55 8.96 -2.66 25.66
C ARG A 55 7.64 -2.14 26.25
N GLY A 56 6.59 -2.98 26.21
CA GLY A 56 5.32 -2.71 26.86
C GLY A 56 4.29 -1.99 26.01
N GLU A 57 4.61 -1.63 24.77
CA GLU A 57 3.65 -0.97 23.88
C GLU A 57 3.08 -1.96 22.87
N MET A 58 1.86 -1.69 22.41
CA MET A 58 1.24 -2.50 21.37
C MET A 58 1.83 -2.14 20.01
N GLY A 59 2.00 -3.16 19.14
CA GLY A 59 2.48 -2.94 17.78
C GLY A 59 1.54 -2.05 16.98
N ARG A 60 2.11 -1.22 16.10
CA ARG A 60 1.34 -0.37 15.19
C ARG A 60 1.25 -1.04 13.83
N PRO A 61 0.04 -1.33 13.35
CA PRO A 61 -0.10 -1.84 12.00
C PRO A 61 0.25 -0.77 10.98
N TYR A 62 0.87 -1.16 9.89
CA TYR A 62 1.13 -0.24 8.78
C TYR A 62 0.95 -0.97 7.46
N CYS A 63 0.75 -0.18 6.41
CA CYS A 63 0.70 -0.66 5.04
C CYS A 63 1.72 0.10 4.21
N THR A 64 2.37 -0.60 3.29
CA THR A 64 3.24 0.02 2.29
C THR A 64 2.61 -0.24 0.94
N VAL A 65 2.33 0.83 0.21
CA VAL A 65 1.70 0.74 -1.10
C VAL A 65 2.65 1.29 -2.15
N GLU A 66 2.89 0.50 -3.17
CA GLU A 66 3.72 0.89 -4.32
C GLU A 66 2.81 1.16 -5.50
N PHE A 67 3.01 2.31 -6.14
CA PHE A 67 2.20 2.74 -7.29
C PHE A 67 3.05 2.88 -8.53
N ASP A 68 2.49 2.48 -9.67
CA ASP A 68 3.11 2.72 -10.98
C ASP A 68 2.87 4.13 -11.47
N ASP A 69 1.76 4.75 -11.04
CA ASP A 69 1.31 6.06 -11.51
C ASP A 69 1.46 7.12 -10.41
N PRO A 70 2.27 8.18 -10.63
CA PRO A 70 2.44 9.24 -9.64
C PRO A 70 1.14 9.97 -9.28
N GLU A 71 0.20 10.08 -10.20
CA GLU A 71 -1.10 10.72 -9.90
C GLU A 71 -1.89 9.91 -8.90
N LYS A 72 -1.90 8.60 -9.04
CA LYS A 72 -2.57 7.70 -8.10
C LYS A 72 -1.91 7.72 -6.74
N ALA A 73 -0.57 7.77 -6.71
CA ALA A 73 0.18 7.89 -5.47
C ALA A 73 -0.15 9.20 -4.74
N THR A 74 -0.22 10.30 -5.45
CA THR A 74 -0.58 11.59 -4.88
C THR A 74 -2.00 11.57 -4.31
N TRP A 75 -2.94 11.01 -5.06
CA TRP A 75 -4.32 10.86 -4.61
C TRP A 75 -4.41 10.04 -3.33
N PHE A 76 -3.73 8.92 -3.31
CA PHE A 76 -3.67 8.06 -2.12
C PHE A 76 -3.14 8.82 -0.90
N SER A 77 -2.05 9.56 -1.09
CA SER A 77 -1.46 10.38 -0.03
C SER A 77 -2.43 11.40 0.56
N LEU A 78 -3.22 12.05 -0.31
CA LEU A 78 -4.20 13.05 0.13
C LEU A 78 -5.34 12.43 0.92
N VAL A 79 -5.65 11.18 0.68
CA VAL A 79 -6.73 10.48 1.38
C VAL A 79 -6.25 9.87 2.70
N TRP A 80 -5.07 9.29 2.72
CA TRP A 80 -4.61 8.44 3.83
C TRP A 80 -3.52 9.06 4.71
N ASP A 81 -2.90 10.11 4.25
CA ASP A 81 -1.79 10.70 5.00
C ASP A 81 -2.26 11.77 5.99
#